data_eaaff3146a7ba9b4de8d451924461e59
#
_entry.id   eaaff3146a7ba9b4de8d451924461e59
#
_cell.length_a   1.000
_cell.length_b   1.000
_cell.length_c   1.000
_cell.angle_alpha   90.00
_cell.angle_beta   90.00
_cell.angle_gamma   90.00
#
_symmetry.space_group_name_H-M   'P 1'
#
loop_
_entity.id
_entity.type
_entity.pdbx_description
1 polymer ?
#
loop_
_entity_poly.entity_id
_entity_poly.type
_entity_poly.pdbx_seq_one_letter_code
_entity_poly.pdbx_strand_id
1 'polypeptide(L)'
;MNKAILIGRLTRDPDYHDGITPYCKYTLAVDRRDKDRNTDFISCIAFGKAAEFANSYFAKGTKICISGRIQTGKYEKDGRTINTTDIVIDSQEFCESKTASQNSGFDIPDNDPDLPFS
;
A
#
# COMPACT_ATOMS: atom_id res chain seq x y z
N MET A 1 -8.16 14.81 13.20
CA MET A 1 -8.17 14.01 11.94
C MET A 1 -6.93 13.13 11.89
N ASN A 2 -7.11 11.89 11.51
CA ASN A 2 -6.00 10.96 11.41
C ASN A 2 -6.11 10.28 10.05
N LYS A 3 -5.30 10.72 9.11
CA LYS A 3 -5.38 10.23 7.75
C LYS A 3 -4.01 10.18 7.10
N ALA A 4 -3.73 9.07 6.44
CA ALA A 4 -2.50 8.91 5.69
C ALA A 4 -2.86 8.46 4.29
N ILE A 5 -2.18 9.00 3.30
CA ILE A 5 -2.35 8.64 1.90
C ILE A 5 -0.98 8.34 1.35
N LEU A 6 -0.79 7.14 0.82
CA LEU A 6 0.51 6.70 0.38
C LEU A 6 0.42 5.99 -0.96
N ILE A 7 1.49 6.13 -1.74
CA ILE A 7 1.66 5.38 -2.98
C ILE A 7 2.98 4.63 -2.85
N GLY A 8 2.95 3.33 -3.08
CA GLY A 8 4.16 2.54 -2.98
C GLY A 8 3.97 1.16 -3.59
N ARG A 9 5.02 0.36 -3.50
CA ARG A 9 4.98 -1.01 -4.02
C ARG A 9 5.10 -1.99 -2.89
N LEU A 10 4.39 -3.10 -2.99
CA LEU A 10 4.50 -4.16 -2.00
C LEU A 10 5.91 -4.75 -2.04
N THR A 11 6.49 -4.93 -0.87
CA THR A 11 7.84 -5.50 -0.78
C THR A 11 7.84 -7.02 -0.90
N ARG A 12 6.68 -7.63 -0.66
CA ARG A 12 6.48 -9.07 -0.82
C ARG A 12 4.98 -9.31 -0.90
N ASP A 13 4.61 -10.56 -1.14
CA ASP A 13 3.20 -10.93 -1.22
C ASP A 13 2.50 -10.63 0.10
N PRO A 14 1.22 -10.26 0.04
CA PRO A 14 0.46 -9.99 1.27
C PRO A 14 0.38 -11.22 2.16
N ASP A 15 0.38 -10.99 3.45
CA ASP A 15 0.26 -12.04 4.45
C ASP A 15 -1.18 -12.06 4.95
N TYR A 16 -1.95 -13.00 4.44
CA TYR A 16 -3.39 -13.08 4.71
C TYR A 16 -3.68 -14.06 5.84
N HIS A 17 -4.54 -13.65 6.75
CA HIS A 17 -4.99 -14.49 7.86
C HIS A 17 -6.50 -14.57 7.84
N ASP A 18 -7.00 -15.78 7.68
CA ASP A 18 -8.42 -16.03 7.66
C ASP A 18 -8.98 -16.06 9.07
N GLY A 19 -10.29 -15.96 9.20
CA GLY A 19 -10.93 -15.99 10.51
C GLY A 19 -12.28 -15.31 10.43
N ILE A 20 -12.87 -15.06 11.60
CA ILE A 20 -14.15 -14.37 11.67
C ILE A 20 -14.02 -12.99 11.03
N THR A 21 -12.95 -12.30 11.36
CA THR A 21 -12.61 -11.05 10.71
C THR A 21 -11.25 -11.26 10.05
N PRO A 22 -11.22 -11.54 8.76
CA PRO A 22 -9.95 -11.77 8.10
C PRO A 22 -9.13 -10.48 8.05
N TYR A 23 -7.83 -10.62 8.07
CA TYR A 23 -6.96 -9.46 7.91
C TYR A 23 -5.76 -9.83 7.06
N CYS A 24 -5.15 -8.81 6.49
CA CYS A 24 -4.04 -8.98 5.58
C CYS A 24 -3.00 -7.90 5.86
N LYS A 25 -1.77 -8.31 6.04
CA LYS A 25 -0.68 -7.37 6.29
C LYS A 25 0.23 -7.31 5.08
N TYR A 26 0.67 -6.12 4.77
CA TYR A 26 1.68 -5.96 3.73
C TYR A 26 2.50 -4.72 4.02
N THR A 27 3.68 -4.67 3.45
CA THR A 27 4.59 -3.55 3.63
C THR A 27 4.78 -2.85 2.30
N LEU A 28 4.62 -1.54 2.32
CA LEU A 28 4.82 -0.73 1.13
C LEU A 28 6.18 -0.06 1.17
N ALA A 29 6.85 -0.08 0.04
CA ALA A 29 8.07 0.68 -0.15
C ALA A 29 7.67 2.00 -0.78
N VAL A 30 7.84 3.07 -0.03
CA VAL A 30 7.46 4.41 -0.46
C VAL A 30 8.73 5.23 -0.64
N ASP A 31 8.94 5.71 -1.86
CA ASP A 31 10.14 6.44 -2.17
C ASP A 31 10.07 7.87 -1.65
N ARG A 32 11.16 8.30 -1.05
CA ARG A 32 11.30 9.70 -0.66
C ARG A 32 11.73 10.50 -1.87
N ARG A 33 11.31 11.74 -1.87
CA ARG A 33 11.71 12.66 -2.94
C ARG A 33 12.89 13.51 -2.50
N ASP A 34 13.85 12.89 -1.87
CA ASP A 34 15.04 13.61 -1.46
C ASP A 34 16.21 13.23 -2.36
N LYS A 35 17.35 13.88 -2.12
CA LYS A 35 18.53 13.66 -2.94
C LYS A 35 19.04 12.25 -2.85
N ASP A 36 18.90 11.65 -1.71
CA ASP A 36 19.45 10.33 -1.45
C ASP A 36 18.53 9.22 -1.92
N ARG A 37 17.31 9.57 -2.28
CA ARG A 37 16.32 8.61 -2.76
C ARG A 37 16.13 7.44 -1.81
N ASN A 38 16.05 7.77 -0.54
CA ASN A 38 15.78 6.76 0.47
C ASN A 38 14.36 6.23 0.32
N THR A 39 14.16 5.03 0.80
CA THR A 39 12.86 4.39 0.75
C THR A 39 12.36 4.15 2.15
N ASP A 40 11.11 4.49 2.40
CA ASP A 40 10.46 4.20 3.67
C ASP A 40 9.65 2.93 3.52
N PHE A 41 9.71 2.08 4.53
CA PHE A 41 8.96 0.82 4.52
C PHE A 41 7.82 0.97 5.53
N ILE A 42 6.61 1.00 5.02
CA ILE A 42 5.43 1.30 5.81
C ILE A 42 4.58 0.06 5.96
N SER A 43 4.32 -0.32 7.20
CA SER A 43 3.49 -1.48 7.50
C SER A 43 2.02 -1.11 7.38
N CYS A 44 1.25 -1.94 6.67
CA CYS A 44 -0.17 -1.70 6.44
C CYS A 44 -0.96 -2.93 6.83
N ILE A 45 -2.17 -2.71 7.31
CA ILE A 45 -3.06 -3.81 7.66
C ILE A 45 -4.46 -3.52 7.14
N ALA A 46 -5.03 -4.48 6.43
CA ALA A 46 -6.38 -4.39 5.90
C ALA A 46 -7.25 -5.43 6.57
N PHE A 47 -8.51 -5.11 6.77
CA PHE A 47 -9.47 -6.01 7.43
C PHE A 47 -10.65 -6.29 6.52
N GLY A 48 -11.27 -7.44 6.71
CA GLY A 48 -12.52 -7.79 6.05
C GLY A 48 -12.37 -7.88 4.54
N LYS A 49 -13.24 -7.22 3.83
CA LYS A 49 -13.23 -7.29 2.36
C LYS A 49 -11.96 -6.70 1.77
N ALA A 50 -11.41 -5.68 2.42
CA ALA A 50 -10.15 -5.12 1.96
C ALA A 50 -9.02 -6.14 2.06
N ALA A 51 -9.05 -6.96 3.11
CA ALA A 51 -8.05 -8.02 3.27
C ALA A 51 -8.19 -9.06 2.16
N GLU A 52 -9.42 -9.44 1.86
CA GLU A 52 -9.68 -10.43 0.81
C GLU A 52 -9.23 -9.90 -0.55
N PHE A 53 -9.52 -8.63 -0.81
CA PHE A 53 -9.11 -8.00 -2.05
C PHE A 53 -7.59 -8.00 -2.19
N ALA A 54 -6.89 -7.59 -1.12
CA ALA A 54 -5.44 -7.55 -1.16
C ALA A 54 -4.85 -8.92 -1.40
N ASN A 55 -5.40 -9.93 -0.73
CA ASN A 55 -4.92 -11.30 -0.89
C ASN A 55 -5.12 -11.80 -2.32
N SER A 56 -6.22 -11.41 -2.95
CA SER A 56 -6.56 -11.91 -4.28
C SER A 56 -5.81 -11.20 -5.39
N TYR A 57 -5.52 -9.92 -5.22
CA TYR A 57 -5.07 -9.11 -6.36
C TYR A 57 -3.71 -8.46 -6.18
N PHE A 58 -3.20 -8.37 -4.97
CA PHE A 58 -1.90 -7.74 -4.76
C PHE A 58 -0.81 -8.80 -4.64
N ALA A 59 0.37 -8.44 -5.10
CA ALA A 59 1.53 -9.32 -5.05
C ALA A 59 2.77 -8.47 -4.88
N LYS A 60 3.89 -9.12 -4.62
CA LYS A 60 5.17 -8.43 -4.53
C LYS A 60 5.37 -7.56 -5.77
N GLY A 61 5.71 -6.31 -5.55
CA GLY A 61 6.00 -5.38 -6.64
C GLY A 61 4.80 -4.61 -7.16
N THR A 62 3.58 -4.98 -6.75
CA THR A 62 2.39 -4.26 -7.20
C THR A 62 2.41 -2.85 -6.63
N LYS A 63 2.16 -1.87 -7.48
CA LYS A 63 2.10 -0.48 -7.06
C LYS A 63 0.67 -0.10 -6.76
N ILE A 64 0.44 0.38 -5.57
CA ILE A 64 -0.91 0.71 -5.11
C ILE A 64 -0.94 2.06 -4.42
N CYS A 65 -2.13 2.62 -4.37
CA CYS A 65 -2.41 3.84 -3.63
C CYS A 65 -3.34 3.46 -2.48
N ILE A 66 -2.99 3.86 -1.29
CA ILE A 66 -3.82 3.55 -0.13
C ILE A 66 -4.17 4.81 0.63
N SER A 67 -5.29 4.74 1.32
CA SER A 67 -5.61 5.74 2.34
C SER A 67 -6.05 4.99 3.58
N GLY A 68 -5.73 5.56 4.73
CA GLY A 68 -6.06 4.93 5.98
C GLY A 68 -5.71 5.84 7.14
N ARG A 69 -5.63 5.25 8.31
CA ARG A 69 -5.26 6.00 9.51
C ARG A 69 -4.05 5.37 10.16
N ILE A 70 -3.31 6.20 10.85
CA ILE A 70 -2.13 5.74 11.57
C ILE A 70 -2.56 5.18 12.91
N GLN A 71 -2.12 3.99 13.21
CA GLN A 71 -2.41 3.36 14.49
C GLN A 71 -1.12 2.88 15.11
N THR A 72 -0.86 3.30 16.32
CA THR A 72 0.32 2.88 17.04
C THR A 72 -0.07 1.82 18.08
N GLY A 73 0.91 1.00 18.41
CA GLY A 73 0.73 -0.01 19.43
C GLY A 73 2.06 -0.31 20.06
N LYS A 74 2.05 -1.21 21.01
CA LYS A 74 3.29 -1.66 21.61
C LYS A 74 3.10 -3.04 22.20
N TYR A 75 4.18 -3.76 22.25
CA TYR A 75 4.18 -5.07 22.87
C TYR A 75 5.54 -5.27 23.53
N GLU A 76 5.58 -6.25 24.44
CA GLU A 76 6.83 -6.55 25.14
C GLU A 76 7.42 -7.83 24.61
N LYS A 77 8.71 -7.80 24.41
CA LYS A 77 9.45 -8.97 23.96
C LYS A 77 10.82 -8.92 24.62
N ASP A 78 11.16 -10.00 25.31
CA ASP A 78 12.47 -10.14 25.97
C ASP A 78 12.76 -8.97 26.91
N GLY A 79 11.76 -8.53 27.64
CA GLY A 79 11.93 -7.45 28.61
C GLY A 79 11.99 -6.06 27.98
N ARG A 80 11.75 -5.95 26.69
CA ARG A 80 11.77 -4.67 26.00
C ARG A 80 10.39 -4.30 25.51
N THR A 81 10.11 -3.02 25.53
CA THR A 81 8.88 -2.50 24.94
C THR A 81 9.13 -2.15 23.50
N ILE A 82 8.39 -2.76 22.58
CA ILE A 82 8.55 -2.49 21.16
C ILE A 82 7.34 -1.72 20.69
N ASN A 83 7.58 -0.57 20.10
CA ASN A 83 6.52 0.27 19.57
C ASN A 83 6.26 -0.11 18.11
N THR A 84 5.00 -0.11 17.72
CA THR A 84 4.61 -0.40 16.35
C THR A 84 3.82 0.76 15.78
N THR A 85 3.92 0.94 14.48
CA THR A 85 3.16 1.94 13.76
C THR A 85 2.65 1.28 12.49
N ASP A 86 1.34 1.24 12.34
CA ASP A 86 0.71 0.62 11.19
C ASP A 86 -0.28 1.59 10.57
N ILE A 87 -0.52 1.42 9.28
CA ILE A 87 -1.59 2.13 8.59
C ILE A 87 -2.74 1.15 8.47
N VAL A 88 -3.87 1.49 9.10
CA VAL A 88 -5.09 0.69 8.98
C VAL A 88 -5.82 1.18 7.73
N ILE A 89 -6.00 0.30 6.78
CA ILE A 89 -6.47 0.65 5.44
C ILE A 89 -7.95 0.98 5.42
N ASP A 90 -8.29 2.14 4.87
CA ASP A 90 -9.67 2.51 4.57
C ASP A 90 -9.99 2.19 3.11
N SER A 91 -9.05 2.50 2.22
CA SER A 91 -9.23 2.19 0.81
C SER A 91 -7.88 1.88 0.19
N GLN A 92 -7.91 1.07 -0.83
CA GLN A 92 -6.70 0.67 -1.54
C GLN A 92 -7.08 0.41 -2.99
N GLU A 93 -6.22 0.81 -3.90
CA GLU A 93 -6.48 0.62 -5.32
C GLU A 93 -5.17 0.57 -6.07
N PHE A 94 -5.24 0.03 -7.27
CA PHE A 94 -4.06 -0.05 -8.12
C PHE A 94 -3.67 1.35 -8.56
N CYS A 95 -2.39 1.61 -8.48
CA CYS A 95 -1.86 2.87 -8.97
C CYS A 95 -1.46 2.73 -10.43
N GLU A 96 -1.15 1.50 -10.85
CA GLU A 96 -0.87 1.19 -12.23
C GLU A 96 -1.86 0.15 -12.69
N SER A 97 -2.56 0.42 -13.75
CA SER A 97 -3.45 -0.56 -14.31
C SER A 97 -2.63 -1.44 -15.25
N LYS A 98 -2.90 -2.73 -15.25
CA LYS A 98 -2.22 -3.63 -16.17
C LYS A 98 -2.51 -3.23 -17.61
N THR A 99 -3.72 -2.83 -17.86
CA THR A 99 -4.11 -2.39 -19.18
C THR A 99 -3.34 -1.16 -19.59
N ALA A 100 -3.26 -0.18 -18.70
CA ALA A 100 -2.53 1.04 -19.00
C ALA A 100 -1.06 0.78 -19.20
N SER A 101 -0.51 -0.11 -18.44
CA SER A 101 0.91 -0.40 -18.56
C SER A 101 1.22 -1.10 -19.88
N GLN A 102 0.24 -1.73 -20.45
CA GLN A 102 0.42 -2.39 -21.72
C GLN A 102 0.19 -1.46 -22.88
N ASN A 103 -0.60 -0.52 -22.65
CA ASN A 103 -0.98 0.34 -23.67
C ASN A 103 -0.19 1.48 -23.84
N SER A 104 -0.61 1.24 -23.68
CA SER A 104 -0.48 1.99 -23.68
C SER A 104 -0.55 2.74 -24.02
N GLY A 105 -0.97 2.89 -24.19
CA GLY A 105 -1.32 3.49 -24.34
C GLY A 105 -1.70 4.33 -24.26
N PHE A 106 -2.33 4.35 -24.05
CA PHE A 106 -2.71 4.96 -23.92
C PHE A 106 -2.85 5.72 -23.98
N ASP A 107 -3.13 5.60 -23.89
CA ASP A 107 -3.17 6.12 -23.82
C ASP A 107 -3.28 7.03 -23.70
N ILE A 108 -3.32 7.14 -23.84
CA ILE A 108 -3.27 7.73 -23.71
C ILE A 108 -3.28 8.51 -23.85
N PRO A 109 -3.43 8.61 -24.00
CA PRO A 109 -3.26 9.19 -24.16
C PRO A 109 -3.13 9.95 -24.22
N ASP A 110 -3.30 9.80 -24.17
CA ASP A 110 -2.87 10.27 -24.05
C ASP A 110 -2.74 11.15 -24.13
N ASN A 111 -3.06 11.26 -24.24
CA ASN A 111 -2.79 11.77 -24.11
C ASN A 111 -2.77 12.63 -24.08
N ASP A 112 -2.91 12.84 -23.90
CA ASP A 112 -2.78 13.50 -23.61
C ASP A 112 -2.29 14.34 -23.48
N PRO A 113 -2.08 14.12 -23.93
CA PRO A 113 -1.38 14.99 -23.66
C PRO A 113 -1.65 16.04 -22.96
N ASP A 114 -2.24 16.33 -22.82
CA ASP A 114 -2.53 17.23 -22.17
C ASP A 114 -2.83 17.12 -21.03
N LEU A 115 -2.94 16.27 -20.91
CA LEU A 115 -3.09 16.04 -19.78
C LEU A 115 -2.25 16.60 -18.95
N PRO A 116 -2.32 17.33 -18.46
CA PRO A 116 -1.40 17.86 -17.64
C PRO A 116 -1.14 17.06 -16.53
N PHE A 117 -1.04 16.67 -16.25
CA PHE A 117 -0.73 15.92 -15.35
C PHE A 117 -0.35 14.88 -15.87
N SER A 118 -0.45 14.98 -16.71
CA SER A 118 -0.14 13.88 -17.29
C SER A 118 1.01 13.29 -16.88
#